data_eeb52e192c2233f06e5e5ab99ef953af
#
_entry.id   eeb52e192c2233f06e5e5ab99ef953af
#
_cell.length_a   1.000
_cell.length_b   1.000
_cell.length_c   1.000
_cell.angle_alpha   90.00
_cell.angle_beta   90.00
_cell.angle_gamma   90.00
#
_symmetry.space_group_name_H-M   'P 1'
#
loop_
_entity.id
_entity.type
_entity.pdbx_description
1 polymer ?
#
loop_
_entity_poly.entity_id
_entity_poly.type
_entity_poly.pdbx_seq_one_letter_code
_entity_poly.pdbx_strand_id
1 'polypeptide(L)'
;TCEVLEKRPEQTLLILDFVPHEQWFIHNRSLVEHGRNAFRLEVTVTDETNTKAQKARFHREAYVLLAELIGNLHPHSNVHIIDCRASAYGYEGVTQEYRYQHA
;
A
#
# COMPACT_ATOMS: atom_id res chain seq x y z
N THR A 1 6.37 -6.34 0.61
CA THR A 1 4.97 -6.68 0.32
C THR A 1 4.80 -8.18 0.05
N CYS A 2 5.58 -8.74 -0.85
CA CYS A 2 5.42 -10.15 -1.24
C CYS A 2 5.72 -11.12 -0.10
N GLU A 3 6.74 -10.85 0.72
CA GLU A 3 7.10 -11.72 1.84
C GLU A 3 6.04 -11.69 2.95
N VAL A 4 5.66 -10.51 3.41
CA VAL A 4 4.76 -10.35 4.54
C VAL A 4 3.33 -10.76 4.18
N LEU A 5 2.86 -10.37 3.00
CA LEU A 5 1.50 -10.68 2.54
C LEU A 5 1.43 -11.97 1.73
N GLU A 6 2.56 -12.66 1.57
CA GLU A 6 2.64 -13.94 0.85
C GLU A 6 2.10 -13.86 -0.57
N LYS A 7 2.50 -12.81 -1.31
CA LYS A 7 2.09 -12.60 -2.70
C LYS A 7 3.24 -12.91 -3.65
N ARG A 8 2.90 -13.31 -4.88
CA ARG A 8 3.88 -13.59 -5.91
C ARG A 8 4.36 -12.31 -6.58
N PRO A 9 5.67 -12.09 -6.71
CA PRO A 9 6.18 -10.90 -7.38
C PRO A 9 5.65 -10.69 -8.80
N GLU A 10 5.49 -11.76 -9.57
CA GLU A 10 5.00 -11.69 -10.95
C GLU A 10 3.54 -11.28 -11.06
N GLN A 11 2.79 -11.32 -9.95
CA GLN A 11 1.40 -10.90 -9.87
C GLN A 11 1.23 -9.60 -9.09
N THR A 12 2.35 -8.92 -8.80
CA THR A 12 2.35 -7.70 -8.00
C THR A 12 2.66 -6.50 -8.90
N LEU A 13 1.78 -5.51 -8.87
CA LEU A 13 1.94 -4.24 -9.60
C LEU A 13 2.35 -3.15 -8.62
N LEU A 14 3.38 -2.38 -8.98
CA LEU A 14 3.80 -1.22 -8.21
C LEU A 14 3.72 0.03 -9.07
N ILE A 15 3.06 1.07 -8.58
CA ILE A 15 2.99 2.38 -9.22
C ILE A 15 3.58 3.40 -8.25
N LEU A 16 4.57 4.16 -8.71
CA LEU A 16 5.17 5.25 -7.93
C LEU A 16 4.67 6.59 -8.44
N ASP A 17 4.21 7.42 -7.51
CA ASP A 17 3.70 8.74 -7.82
C ASP A 17 4.35 9.75 -6.87
N PHE A 18 4.78 10.88 -7.40
CA PHE A 18 5.44 11.92 -6.61
C PHE A 18 4.55 13.16 -6.55
N VAL A 19 4.15 13.52 -5.34
CA VAL A 19 3.34 14.70 -5.09
C VAL A 19 4.25 15.80 -4.52
N PRO A 20 4.29 17.00 -5.14
CA PRO A 20 5.08 18.10 -4.60
C PRO A 20 4.66 18.44 -3.17
N HIS A 21 5.62 18.82 -2.33
CA HIS A 21 5.36 19.11 -0.91
C HIS A 21 4.34 20.24 -0.72
N GLU A 22 4.30 21.20 -1.62
CA GLU A 22 3.33 22.31 -1.57
C GLU A 22 1.90 21.87 -1.93
N GLN A 23 1.73 20.66 -2.44
CA GLN A 23 0.41 20.11 -2.80
C GLN A 23 -0.07 19.02 -1.84
N TRP A 24 0.69 18.74 -0.78
CA TRP A 24 0.33 17.74 0.22
C TRP A 24 0.06 18.43 1.55
N PHE A 25 -1.16 18.31 2.04
CA PHE A 25 -1.61 19.01 3.25
C PHE A 25 -1.97 18.01 4.36
N ILE A 26 -1.49 18.29 5.55
CA ILE A 26 -1.83 17.57 6.77
C ILE A 26 -2.20 18.65 7.80
N HIS A 27 -3.37 18.53 8.40
CA HIS A 27 -3.86 19.49 9.39
C HIS A 27 -3.86 20.91 8.82
N ASN A 28 -4.35 21.07 7.57
CA ASN A 28 -4.43 22.35 6.83
C ASN A 28 -3.09 23.06 6.60
N ARG A 29 -1.98 22.35 6.74
CA ARG A 29 -0.64 22.89 6.47
C ARG A 29 0.06 22.00 5.47
N SER A 30 0.75 22.62 4.52
CA SER A 30 1.51 21.86 3.52
C SER A 30 2.72 21.18 4.16
N LEU A 31 3.29 20.17 3.46
CA LEU A 31 4.53 19.54 3.91
C LEU A 31 5.70 20.53 3.93
N VAL A 32 5.66 21.56 3.07
CA VAL A 32 6.66 22.64 3.09
C VAL A 32 6.63 23.35 4.44
N GLU A 33 5.44 23.69 4.94
CA GLU A 33 5.28 24.35 6.24
C GLU A 33 5.68 23.43 7.40
N HIS A 34 5.40 22.13 7.30
CA HIS A 34 5.82 21.16 8.32
C HIS A 34 7.33 20.93 8.31
N GLY A 35 8.01 21.19 7.19
CA GLY A 35 9.41 20.86 7.01
C GLY A 35 9.68 19.38 7.07
N ARG A 36 8.74 18.55 6.61
CA ARG A 36 8.82 17.10 6.68
C ARG A 36 8.43 16.44 5.37
N ASN A 37 8.82 15.19 5.24
CA ASN A 37 8.41 14.32 4.15
C ASN A 37 7.23 13.46 4.59
N ALA A 38 6.52 12.88 3.65
CA ALA A 38 5.44 11.95 3.94
C ALA A 38 5.29 10.94 2.80
N PHE A 39 4.63 9.84 3.10
CA PHE A 39 4.23 8.88 2.06
C PHE A 39 2.81 8.42 2.31
N ARG A 40 2.19 7.93 1.25
CA ARG A 40 0.96 7.14 1.32
C ARG A 40 1.17 5.88 0.50
N LEU A 41 1.05 4.73 1.15
CA LEU A 41 1.14 3.44 0.50
C LEU A 41 -0.24 2.79 0.49
N GLU A 42 -0.73 2.47 -0.71
CA GLU A 42 -1.97 1.73 -0.86
C GLU A 42 -1.67 0.35 -1.43
N VAL A 43 -2.20 -0.68 -0.80
CA VAL A 43 -2.07 -2.05 -1.27
C VAL A 43 -3.45 -2.66 -1.38
N THR A 44 -3.80 -3.12 -2.56
CA THR A 44 -5.05 -3.84 -2.80
C THR A 44 -4.76 -5.33 -2.79
N VAL A 45 -5.47 -6.07 -1.95
CA VAL A 45 -5.34 -7.53 -1.85
C VAL A 45 -6.71 -8.17 -2.05
N THR A 46 -6.71 -9.44 -2.45
CA THR A 46 -7.96 -10.19 -2.55
C THR A 46 -8.50 -10.46 -1.15
N ASP A 47 -9.78 -10.20 -0.97
CA ASP A 47 -10.47 -10.35 0.31
C ASP A 47 -10.28 -11.77 0.87
N GLU A 48 -10.10 -11.85 2.18
CA GLU A 48 -9.92 -13.09 2.95
C GLU A 48 -8.63 -13.88 2.61
N THR A 49 -7.70 -13.30 1.87
CA THR A 49 -6.43 -13.96 1.56
C THR A 49 -5.32 -13.63 2.57
N ASN A 50 -5.55 -12.65 3.44
CA ASN A 50 -4.57 -12.24 4.46
C ASN A 50 -5.23 -12.07 5.82
N THR A 51 -4.51 -12.46 6.87
CA THR A 51 -4.98 -12.34 8.25
C THR A 51 -4.77 -10.93 8.80
N LYS A 52 -5.45 -10.61 9.91
CA LYS A 52 -5.22 -9.35 10.62
C LYS A 52 -3.77 -9.22 11.09
N ALA A 53 -3.16 -10.32 11.52
CA ALA A 53 -1.78 -10.34 11.96
C ALA A 53 -0.81 -10.03 10.83
N GLN A 54 -1.05 -10.60 9.64
CA GLN A 54 -0.24 -10.30 8.45
C GLN A 54 -0.37 -8.84 8.05
N LYS A 55 -1.58 -8.29 8.08
CA LYS A 55 -1.82 -6.88 7.75
C LYS A 55 -1.14 -5.95 8.75
N ALA A 56 -1.24 -6.23 10.04
CA ALA A 56 -0.58 -5.43 11.08
C ALA A 56 0.94 -5.47 10.94
N ARG A 57 1.49 -6.64 10.64
CA ARG A 57 2.93 -6.79 10.38
C ARG A 57 3.35 -5.98 9.16
N PHE A 58 2.56 -6.01 8.10
CA PHE A 58 2.84 -5.23 6.89
C PHE A 58 2.87 -3.74 7.19
N HIS A 59 1.90 -3.21 7.95
CA HIS A 59 1.88 -1.81 8.36
C HIS A 59 3.18 -1.42 9.07
N ARG A 60 3.61 -2.22 10.03
CA ARG A 60 4.81 -1.96 10.83
C ARG A 60 6.07 -1.98 9.99
N GLU A 61 6.27 -3.04 9.22
CA GLU A 61 7.49 -3.24 8.45
C GLU A 61 7.60 -2.28 7.26
N ALA A 62 6.48 -1.98 6.60
CA ALA A 62 6.45 -1.01 5.51
C ALA A 62 6.79 0.39 6.00
N TYR A 63 6.24 0.79 7.15
CA TYR A 63 6.53 2.10 7.74
C TYR A 63 8.01 2.23 8.09
N VAL A 64 8.57 1.22 8.76
CA VAL A 64 9.99 1.23 9.14
C VAL A 64 10.89 1.31 7.91
N LEU A 65 10.62 0.50 6.89
CA LEU A 65 11.40 0.50 5.67
C LEU A 65 11.37 1.85 4.96
N LEU A 66 10.18 2.42 4.80
CA LEU A 66 10.03 3.71 4.12
C LEU A 66 10.60 4.86 4.96
N ALA A 67 10.52 4.77 6.28
CA ALA A 67 11.14 5.75 7.16
C ALA A 67 12.66 5.77 6.98
N GLU A 68 13.29 4.61 6.80
CA GLU A 68 14.72 4.52 6.54
C GLU A 68 15.10 5.07 5.16
N LEU A 69 14.28 4.78 4.15
CA LEU A 69 14.55 5.20 2.77
C LEU A 69 14.30 6.68 2.52
N ILE A 70 13.21 7.21 3.08
CA ILE A 70 12.78 8.60 2.83
C ILE A 70 13.37 9.56 3.87
N GLY A 71 13.26 9.19 5.14
CA GLY A 71 13.73 10.03 6.25
C GLY A 71 12.82 11.23 6.55
N ASN A 72 12.95 11.74 7.75
CA ASN A 72 12.22 12.93 8.22
C ASN A 72 10.72 12.88 7.95
N LEU A 73 10.09 11.74 8.27
CA LEU A 73 8.68 11.53 7.99
C LEU A 73 7.78 12.28 8.98
N HIS A 74 6.70 12.86 8.45
CA HIS A 74 5.59 13.29 9.27
C HIS A 74 4.89 12.05 9.84
N PRO A 75 4.48 12.03 11.13
CA PRO A 75 3.81 10.86 11.72
C PRO A 75 2.55 10.41 10.98
N HIS A 76 1.89 11.30 10.23
CA HIS A 76 0.72 10.96 9.42
C HIS A 76 1.09 10.42 8.03
N SER A 77 2.26 9.83 7.88
CA SER A 77 2.56 8.99 6.72
C SER A 77 1.83 7.67 6.93
N ASN A 78 1.12 7.19 5.89
CA ASN A 78 0.14 6.15 6.14
C ASN A 78 0.22 4.99 5.15
N VAL A 79 -0.32 3.85 5.61
CA VAL A 79 -0.42 2.62 4.83
C VAL A 79 -1.88 2.20 4.82
N HIS A 80 -2.40 1.88 3.63
CA HIS A 80 -3.75 1.36 3.46
C HIS A 80 -3.69 0.00 2.81
N ILE A 81 -4.34 -0.98 3.43
CA ILE A 81 -4.56 -2.28 2.81
C ILE A 81 -6.03 -2.33 2.46
N ILE A 82 -6.32 -2.46 1.18
CA ILE A 82 -7.67 -2.45 0.65
C ILE A 82 -8.04 -3.88 0.27
N ASP A 83 -9.00 -4.45 0.98
CA ASP A 83 -9.54 -5.77 0.65
C ASP A 83 -10.51 -5.65 -0.51
N CYS A 84 -10.26 -6.42 -1.56
CA CYS A 84 -11.07 -6.41 -2.76
C CYS A 84 -11.58 -7.82 -3.02
N ARG A 85 -12.87 -7.95 -3.31
CA ARG A 85 -13.44 -9.26 -3.60
C ARG A 85 -12.83 -9.85 -4.86
N ALA A 86 -12.61 -11.16 -4.85
CA ALA A 86 -12.03 -11.87 -5.99
C ALA A 86 -12.85 -11.68 -7.28
N SER A 87 -14.17 -11.49 -7.15
CA SER A 87 -15.06 -11.22 -8.30
C SER A 87 -14.98 -9.79 -8.81
N ALA A 88 -14.42 -8.86 -8.01
CA ALA A 88 -14.35 -7.44 -8.35
C ALA A 88 -12.97 -6.99 -8.82
N TYR A 89 -11.94 -7.80 -8.59
CA TYR A 89 -10.55 -7.49 -8.97
C TYR A 89 -10.04 -8.50 -9.98
N GLY A 90 -9.30 -8.00 -10.96
CA GLY A 90 -8.70 -8.86 -11.95
C GLY A 90 -7.68 -8.13 -12.83
N TYR A 91 -7.02 -8.87 -13.69
CA TYR A 91 -6.11 -8.34 -14.70
C TYR A 91 -6.19 -9.18 -15.96
N GLU A 92 -5.76 -8.63 -17.08
CA GLU A 92 -5.89 -9.25 -18.40
C GLU A 92 -7.36 -9.56 -18.76
N GLY A 93 -8.32 -8.80 -18.20
CA GLY A 93 -9.73 -9.00 -18.46
C GLY A 93 -10.36 -10.16 -17.70
N VAL A 94 -9.65 -10.76 -16.76
CA VAL A 94 -10.11 -11.94 -16.01
C VAL A 94 -10.09 -11.63 -14.51
N THR A 95 -11.20 -11.95 -13.83
CA THR A 95 -11.28 -11.74 -12.37
C THR A 95 -10.44 -12.75 -11.61
N GLN A 96 -10.07 -12.39 -10.37
CA GLN A 96 -9.37 -13.31 -9.47
C GLN A 96 -10.23 -14.53 -9.13
N GLU A 97 -11.56 -14.33 -9.00
CA GLU A 97 -12.48 -15.43 -8.76
C GLU A 97 -12.42 -16.45 -9.89
N TYR A 98 -12.44 -15.99 -11.14
CA TYR A 98 -12.31 -16.86 -12.29
C TYR A 98 -11.01 -17.66 -12.28
N ARG A 99 -9.88 -16.99 -11.94
CA ARG A 99 -8.58 -17.63 -11.86
C ARG A 99 -8.53 -18.72 -10.78
N TYR A 100 -9.17 -18.48 -9.63
CA TYR A 100 -9.22 -19.46 -8.56
C TYR A 100 -10.05 -20.68 -8.96
N GLN A 101 -11.14 -20.47 -9.69
CA GLN A 101 -12.01 -21.56 -10.12
C GLN A 101 -11.42 -22.38 -11.26
N HIS A 102 -10.52 -21.80 -12.06
CA HIS A 102 -9.95 -22.42 -13.26
C HIS A 102 -8.44 -22.62 -13.16
N ALA A 103 -7.88 -22.51 -11.98
CA ALA A 103 -6.44 -22.69 -11.76
C ALA A 103 -6.04 -24.17 -11.80
#